data_7c36ab3429e6a37016ad8d8a96a2f27f
#
_entry.id   7c36ab3429e6a37016ad8d8a96a2f27f
#
_cell.length_a   1.000
_cell.length_b   1.000
_cell.length_c   1.000
_cell.angle_alpha   90.00
_cell.angle_beta   90.00
_cell.angle_gamma   90.00
#
_symmetry.space_group_name_H-M   'P 1'
#
loop_
_entity.id
_entity.type
_entity.pdbx_description
1 polymer ?
#
loop_
_entity_poly.entity_id
_entity_poly.type
_entity_poly.pdbx_seq_one_letter_code
_entity_poly.pdbx_strand_id
1 'polypeptide(L)'
;MLQDVNIKIEDGDFLVLLGGSGCGKSTLLNCVAGLDDASAGRILIKGRDVTMLDPSARNVAMVFQSYALYPTMTVERNISFGLECAGVSKAERSKHVERVAALLRISDLLKRRPFQLSGGQRQRVAIGRALVRNPDIFLLDEPMSNLDAKLRNQMREELRELHKTLGATFVLVTHDQIEAMSMATKIAVLDRGRVQQFGTPYEVYHRPENMFVAAFVGATKMNFLEGKFALVDAVPHIQIGSSRISLAGYVYADQPPKEGDTVVLGVRPENIYRSLERVEGNHYLEVDLKVERTELTGGDVLASFEFERQALLCRFRSSRTPDVGAVQKLYVDMQNCSLFDKRTERRL
;
A
#
# COMPACT_ATOMS: atom_id res chain seq x y z
N MET A 1 -7.52 -20.01 5.64
CA MET A 1 -7.57 -18.55 5.66
C MET A 1 -6.77 -17.98 4.48
N LEU A 2 -5.48 -18.30 4.31
CA LEU A 2 -4.71 -17.96 3.10
C LEU A 2 -4.97 -19.00 1.99
N GLN A 3 -5.03 -18.55 0.72
CA GLN A 3 -5.32 -19.40 -0.43
C GLN A 3 -4.42 -19.01 -1.60
N ASP A 4 -3.63 -19.97 -2.07
CA ASP A 4 -2.79 -19.85 -3.28
C ASP A 4 -1.93 -18.57 -3.31
N VAL A 5 -1.29 -18.25 -2.19
CA VAL A 5 -0.43 -17.08 -2.07
C VAL A 5 0.92 -17.38 -2.72
N ASN A 6 1.23 -16.66 -3.79
CA ASN A 6 2.49 -16.75 -4.51
C ASN A 6 3.11 -15.34 -4.59
N ILE A 7 4.19 -15.12 -3.85
CA ILE A 7 4.92 -13.83 -3.82
C ILE A 7 6.41 -14.15 -3.93
N LYS A 8 7.08 -13.48 -4.85
CA LYS A 8 8.54 -13.52 -4.97
C LYS A 8 9.08 -12.10 -4.86
N ILE A 9 10.01 -11.89 -3.92
CA ILE A 9 10.73 -10.63 -3.74
C ILE A 9 12.22 -10.86 -3.86
N GLU A 10 12.95 -9.84 -4.21
CA GLU A 10 14.40 -9.89 -4.31
C GLU A 10 15.06 -9.41 -2.98
N ASP A 11 16.33 -9.76 -2.80
CA ASP A 11 17.08 -9.27 -1.65
C ASP A 11 17.16 -7.74 -1.67
N GLY A 12 16.87 -7.12 -0.52
CA GLY A 12 16.82 -5.67 -0.38
C GLY A 12 15.49 -5.03 -0.76
N ASP A 13 14.47 -5.80 -1.15
CA ASP A 13 13.13 -5.26 -1.37
C ASP A 13 12.47 -4.80 -0.06
N PHE A 14 11.64 -3.77 -0.18
CA PHE A 14 10.67 -3.36 0.82
C PHE A 14 9.27 -3.80 0.37
N LEU A 15 8.87 -5.01 0.79
CA LEU A 15 7.52 -5.52 0.52
C LEU A 15 6.52 -4.93 1.50
N VAL A 16 5.41 -4.40 1.01
CA VAL A 16 4.26 -4.04 1.84
C VAL A 16 3.08 -4.97 1.54
N LEU A 17 2.57 -5.63 2.58
CA LEU A 17 1.32 -6.38 2.56
C LEU A 17 0.18 -5.41 2.89
N LEU A 18 -0.61 -5.05 1.91
CA LEU A 18 -1.68 -4.06 2.01
C LEU A 18 -3.05 -4.74 1.87
N GLY A 19 -4.03 -4.33 2.67
CA GLY A 19 -5.39 -4.89 2.57
C GLY A 19 -6.26 -4.53 3.75
N GLY A 20 -7.55 -4.84 3.67
CA GLY A 20 -8.52 -4.62 4.74
C GLY A 20 -8.23 -5.42 6.02
N SER A 21 -8.92 -5.10 7.10
CA SER A 21 -8.83 -5.90 8.33
C SER A 21 -9.31 -7.34 8.08
N GLY A 22 -8.61 -8.33 8.62
CA GLY A 22 -8.99 -9.74 8.51
C GLY A 22 -8.69 -10.40 7.16
N CYS A 23 -8.05 -9.73 6.19
CA CYS A 23 -7.76 -10.32 4.88
C CYS A 23 -6.60 -11.33 4.86
N GLY A 24 -5.89 -11.53 5.99
CA GLY A 24 -4.83 -12.55 6.12
C GLY A 24 -3.39 -12.02 6.19
N LYS A 25 -3.16 -10.70 6.24
CA LYS A 25 -1.80 -10.09 6.26
C LYS A 25 -0.93 -10.59 7.41
N SER A 26 -1.40 -10.44 8.66
CA SER A 26 -0.66 -10.90 9.85
C SER A 26 -0.50 -12.42 9.89
N THR A 27 -1.48 -13.18 9.37
CA THR A 27 -1.35 -14.64 9.21
C THR A 27 -0.22 -14.98 8.24
N LEU A 28 -0.13 -14.28 7.10
CA LEU A 28 0.97 -14.49 6.14
C LEU A 28 2.33 -14.13 6.78
N LEU A 29 2.38 -13.00 7.51
CA LEU A 29 3.59 -12.60 8.21
C LEU A 29 4.01 -13.63 9.27
N ASN A 30 3.04 -14.16 10.05
CA ASN A 30 3.29 -15.20 11.05
C ASN A 30 3.77 -16.51 10.41
N CYS A 31 3.20 -16.91 9.28
CA CYS A 31 3.70 -18.08 8.54
C CYS A 31 5.16 -17.89 8.10
N VAL A 32 5.53 -16.71 7.61
CA VAL A 32 6.94 -16.41 7.26
C VAL A 32 7.84 -16.43 8.49
N ALA A 33 7.37 -15.89 9.63
CA ALA A 33 8.07 -15.90 10.90
C ALA A 33 8.21 -17.30 11.51
N GLY A 34 7.34 -18.26 11.11
CA GLY A 34 7.25 -19.60 11.71
C GLY A 34 6.46 -19.64 13.03
N LEU A 35 5.62 -18.63 13.24
CA LEU A 35 4.69 -18.58 14.38
C LEU A 35 3.39 -19.31 14.10
N ASP A 36 3.00 -19.41 12.82
CA ASP A 36 1.88 -20.18 12.33
C ASP A 36 2.38 -21.17 11.26
N ASP A 37 1.86 -22.38 11.25
CA ASP A 37 2.21 -23.40 10.26
C ASP A 37 1.48 -23.20 8.95
N ALA A 38 2.20 -23.36 7.83
CA ALA A 38 1.59 -23.42 6.51
C ALA A 38 1.01 -24.83 6.28
N SER A 39 -0.29 -24.92 5.96
CA SER A 39 -0.95 -26.22 5.68
C SER A 39 -0.50 -26.84 4.36
N ALA A 40 0.01 -26.04 3.42
CA ALA A 40 0.55 -26.48 2.13
C ALA A 40 1.45 -25.38 1.55
N GLY A 41 2.26 -25.73 0.54
CA GLY A 41 3.17 -24.80 -0.12
C GLY A 41 4.57 -24.78 0.52
N ARG A 42 5.38 -23.78 0.16
CA ARG A 42 6.75 -23.63 0.65
C ARG A 42 7.08 -22.16 0.93
N ILE A 43 7.90 -21.94 1.96
CA ILE A 43 8.47 -20.64 2.31
C ILE A 43 9.98 -20.74 2.11
N LEU A 44 10.50 -19.92 1.22
CA LEU A 44 11.94 -19.89 0.89
C LEU A 44 12.52 -18.54 1.36
N ILE A 45 13.62 -18.60 2.11
CA ILE A 45 14.41 -17.42 2.51
C ILE A 45 15.82 -17.61 1.95
N LYS A 46 16.27 -16.70 1.08
CA LYS A 46 17.55 -16.81 0.37
C LYS A 46 17.74 -18.17 -0.28
N GLY A 47 16.69 -18.69 -0.91
CA GLY A 47 16.73 -20.01 -1.58
C GLY A 47 16.65 -21.21 -0.66
N ARG A 48 16.73 -21.05 0.68
CA ARG A 48 16.60 -22.12 1.67
C ARG A 48 15.12 -22.34 2.02
N ASP A 49 14.67 -23.57 1.96
CA ASP A 49 13.33 -23.95 2.46
C ASP A 49 13.31 -23.88 4.01
N VAL A 50 12.46 -22.99 4.53
CA VAL A 50 12.30 -22.75 5.97
C VAL A 50 10.91 -23.14 6.46
N THR A 51 10.09 -23.76 5.61
CA THR A 51 8.68 -24.05 5.87
C THR A 51 8.46 -24.74 7.20
N MET A 52 9.24 -25.77 7.50
CA MET A 52 9.13 -26.59 8.71
C MET A 52 10.13 -26.22 9.80
N LEU A 53 10.84 -25.10 9.67
CA LEU A 53 11.83 -24.68 10.64
C LEU A 53 11.18 -23.84 11.76
N ASP A 54 11.65 -24.03 12.98
CA ASP A 54 11.30 -23.16 14.11
C ASP A 54 11.67 -21.69 13.83
N PRO A 55 10.95 -20.71 14.41
CA PRO A 55 11.23 -19.28 14.23
C PRO A 55 12.70 -18.91 14.49
N SER A 56 13.33 -19.52 15.48
CA SER A 56 14.73 -19.26 15.85
C SER A 56 15.73 -19.65 14.77
N ALA A 57 15.39 -20.61 13.90
CA ALA A 57 16.24 -21.16 12.86
C ALA A 57 16.04 -20.48 11.48
N ARG A 58 15.04 -19.58 11.33
CA ARG A 58 14.72 -18.91 10.06
C ARG A 58 15.55 -17.66 9.80
N ASN A 59 16.32 -17.18 10.75
CA ASN A 59 17.09 -15.94 10.72
C ASN A 59 16.25 -14.71 10.36
N VAL A 60 15.03 -14.61 10.87
CA VAL A 60 14.14 -13.47 10.74
C VAL A 60 14.02 -12.70 12.05
N ALA A 61 13.70 -11.42 11.99
CA ALA A 61 13.35 -10.63 13.17
C ALA A 61 11.98 -9.98 12.98
N MET A 62 11.15 -10.04 14.03
CA MET A 62 9.79 -9.51 14.00
C MET A 62 9.60 -8.37 14.99
N VAL A 63 8.97 -7.30 14.52
CA VAL A 63 8.47 -6.18 15.32
C VAL A 63 6.95 -6.28 15.35
N PHE A 64 6.39 -6.52 16.52
CA PHE A 64 4.96 -6.66 16.75
C PHE A 64 4.27 -5.29 16.88
N GLN A 65 2.99 -5.24 16.58
CA GLN A 65 2.13 -4.07 16.72
C GLN A 65 2.16 -3.46 18.14
N SER A 66 2.24 -4.30 19.18
CA SER A 66 2.36 -3.89 20.59
C SER A 66 3.77 -3.52 21.00
N TYR A 67 4.75 -3.56 20.08
CA TYR A 67 6.20 -3.48 20.33
C TYR A 67 6.77 -4.64 21.15
N ALA A 68 5.99 -5.32 21.96
CA ALA A 68 6.32 -6.47 22.80
C ALA A 68 7.64 -6.30 23.60
N LEU A 69 7.89 -5.09 24.12
CA LEU A 69 9.08 -4.82 24.95
C LEU A 69 8.93 -5.45 26.33
N TYR A 70 10.02 -5.99 26.86
CA TYR A 70 10.06 -6.50 28.22
C TYR A 70 9.97 -5.33 29.23
N PRO A 71 8.87 -5.19 29.99
CA PRO A 71 8.60 -3.97 30.76
C PRO A 71 9.55 -3.75 31.92
N THR A 72 10.12 -4.82 32.46
CA THR A 72 11.06 -4.80 33.60
C THR A 72 12.51 -4.56 33.20
N MET A 73 12.83 -4.72 31.91
CA MET A 73 14.19 -4.54 31.38
C MET A 73 14.42 -3.09 30.92
N THR A 74 15.67 -2.63 31.03
CA THR A 74 16.11 -1.37 30.41
C THR A 74 16.09 -1.47 28.87
N VAL A 75 16.19 -0.34 28.18
CA VAL A 75 16.35 -0.27 26.72
C VAL A 75 17.56 -1.10 26.26
N GLU A 76 18.72 -0.90 26.89
CA GLU A 76 19.93 -1.67 26.61
C GLU A 76 19.69 -3.18 26.70
N ARG A 77 19.03 -3.63 27.76
CA ARG A 77 18.76 -5.05 27.95
C ARG A 77 17.68 -5.58 27.01
N ASN A 78 16.65 -4.78 26.68
CA ASN A 78 15.67 -5.15 25.66
C ASN A 78 16.35 -5.40 24.31
N ILE A 79 17.28 -4.54 23.90
CA ILE A 79 18.00 -4.67 22.62
C ILE A 79 18.94 -5.90 22.70
N SER A 80 19.71 -6.05 23.77
CA SER A 80 20.74 -7.10 23.86
C SER A 80 20.22 -8.50 24.19
N PHE A 81 18.94 -8.65 24.60
CA PHE A 81 18.40 -9.91 25.13
C PHE A 81 18.53 -11.08 24.16
N GLY A 82 18.25 -10.87 22.88
CA GLY A 82 18.41 -11.93 21.88
C GLY A 82 19.86 -12.42 21.71
N LEU A 83 20.84 -11.53 21.85
CA LEU A 83 22.25 -11.88 21.86
C LEU A 83 22.68 -12.57 23.18
N GLU A 84 22.04 -12.18 24.29
CA GLU A 84 22.24 -12.84 25.57
C GLU A 84 21.82 -14.32 25.52
N CYS A 85 20.64 -14.59 24.95
CA CYS A 85 20.15 -15.96 24.76
C CYS A 85 21.01 -16.78 23.78
N ALA A 86 21.67 -16.11 22.82
CA ALA A 86 22.60 -16.74 21.89
C ALA A 86 24.02 -16.95 22.48
N GLY A 87 24.24 -16.62 23.75
CA GLY A 87 25.54 -16.84 24.41
C GLY A 87 26.62 -15.82 24.04
N VAL A 88 26.29 -14.70 23.40
CA VAL A 88 27.25 -13.64 23.03
C VAL A 88 27.80 -12.97 24.29
N SER A 89 29.12 -12.74 24.33
CA SER A 89 29.79 -12.11 25.45
C SER A 89 29.24 -10.71 25.77
N LYS A 90 29.30 -10.31 27.06
CA LYS A 90 28.80 -8.99 27.51
C LYS A 90 29.50 -7.83 26.73
N ALA A 91 30.80 -7.94 26.48
CA ALA A 91 31.58 -6.93 25.81
C ALA A 91 31.16 -6.76 24.34
N GLU A 92 30.90 -7.87 23.64
CA GLU A 92 30.38 -7.84 22.25
C GLU A 92 28.96 -7.34 22.18
N ARG A 93 28.08 -7.77 23.11
CA ARG A 93 26.71 -7.25 23.21
C ARG A 93 26.68 -5.72 23.36
N SER A 94 27.55 -5.17 24.25
CA SER A 94 27.65 -3.71 24.43
C SER A 94 27.97 -2.99 23.12
N LYS A 95 28.95 -3.46 22.37
CA LYS A 95 29.33 -2.90 21.07
C LYS A 95 28.17 -2.92 20.06
N HIS A 96 27.45 -4.06 19.99
CA HIS A 96 26.28 -4.19 19.11
C HIS A 96 25.16 -3.22 19.50
N VAL A 97 24.86 -3.11 20.82
CA VAL A 97 23.83 -2.20 21.34
C VAL A 97 24.20 -0.76 21.07
N GLU A 98 25.45 -0.34 21.31
CA GLU A 98 25.91 1.02 21.05
C GLU A 98 25.76 1.41 19.59
N ARG A 99 26.17 0.51 18.67
CA ARG A 99 26.02 0.72 17.22
C ARG A 99 24.54 0.90 16.83
N VAL A 100 23.66 0.00 17.29
CA VAL A 100 22.24 0.06 16.97
C VAL A 100 21.57 1.26 17.63
N ALA A 101 21.92 1.60 18.86
CA ALA A 101 21.39 2.77 19.56
C ALA A 101 21.78 4.09 18.89
N ALA A 102 23.00 4.20 18.40
CA ALA A 102 23.47 5.34 17.62
C ALA A 102 22.69 5.46 16.29
N LEU A 103 22.53 4.36 15.54
CA LEU A 103 21.79 4.31 14.29
C LEU A 103 20.32 4.80 14.46
N LEU A 104 19.68 4.38 15.57
CA LEU A 104 18.28 4.71 15.87
C LEU A 104 18.11 5.99 16.71
N ARG A 105 19.22 6.69 17.03
CA ARG A 105 19.22 7.93 17.85
C ARG A 105 18.54 7.74 19.20
N ILE A 106 18.86 6.65 19.92
CA ILE A 106 18.33 6.30 21.25
C ILE A 106 19.43 6.04 22.28
N SER A 107 20.66 6.47 22.05
CA SER A 107 21.81 6.23 22.93
C SER A 107 21.61 6.83 24.33
N ASP A 108 20.94 7.97 24.45
CA ASP A 108 20.57 8.62 25.71
C ASP A 108 19.46 7.89 26.49
N LEU A 109 18.79 6.95 25.87
CA LEU A 109 17.65 6.21 26.43
C LEU A 109 18.04 4.83 26.99
N LEU A 110 19.28 4.38 26.79
CA LEU A 110 19.71 3.00 27.08
C LEU A 110 19.42 2.53 28.52
N LYS A 111 19.48 3.44 29.50
CA LYS A 111 19.23 3.15 30.91
C LYS A 111 17.76 3.23 31.32
N ARG A 112 16.87 3.76 30.42
CA ARG A 112 15.44 3.88 30.71
C ARG A 112 14.72 2.56 30.54
N ARG A 113 13.52 2.47 31.13
CA ARG A 113 12.58 1.35 30.96
C ARG A 113 11.44 1.74 30.03
N PRO A 114 10.71 0.77 29.41
CA PRO A 114 9.66 1.04 28.43
C PRO A 114 8.57 2.03 28.87
N PHE A 115 8.18 2.04 30.14
CA PHE A 115 7.17 2.96 30.66
C PHE A 115 7.63 4.42 30.73
N GLN A 116 8.93 4.67 30.62
CA GLN A 116 9.53 6.01 30.60
C GLN A 116 9.71 6.56 29.18
N LEU A 117 9.22 5.84 28.16
CA LEU A 117 9.43 6.15 26.75
C LEU A 117 8.12 6.60 26.07
N SER A 118 8.23 7.52 25.13
CA SER A 118 7.14 7.85 24.20
C SER A 118 6.84 6.67 23.26
N GLY A 119 5.71 6.70 22.54
CA GLY A 119 5.34 5.69 21.55
C GLY A 119 6.43 5.46 20.50
N GLY A 120 6.92 6.53 19.87
CA GLY A 120 7.99 6.44 18.87
C GLY A 120 9.32 5.96 19.45
N GLN A 121 9.66 6.32 20.69
CA GLN A 121 10.84 5.79 21.37
C GLN A 121 10.72 4.28 21.61
N ARG A 122 9.56 3.80 22.07
CA ARG A 122 9.29 2.36 22.21
C ARG A 122 9.43 1.62 20.90
N GLN A 123 8.93 2.19 19.82
CA GLN A 123 9.05 1.62 18.48
C GLN A 123 10.52 1.51 18.05
N ARG A 124 11.34 2.56 18.20
CA ARG A 124 12.76 2.51 17.89
C ARG A 124 13.50 1.45 18.71
N VAL A 125 13.14 1.27 19.97
CA VAL A 125 13.70 0.20 20.81
C VAL A 125 13.32 -1.19 20.28
N ALA A 126 12.06 -1.38 19.85
CA ALA A 126 11.61 -2.64 19.25
C ALA A 126 12.32 -2.94 17.92
N ILE A 127 12.52 -1.93 17.08
CA ILE A 127 13.33 -2.04 15.86
C ILE A 127 14.78 -2.37 16.23
N GLY A 128 15.35 -1.70 17.24
CA GLY A 128 16.71 -1.97 17.72
C GLY A 128 16.92 -3.41 18.20
N ARG A 129 15.93 -3.98 18.90
CA ARG A 129 15.93 -5.38 19.29
C ARG A 129 15.93 -6.35 18.09
N ALA A 130 15.25 -5.97 17.01
CA ALA A 130 15.26 -6.72 15.77
C ALA A 130 16.61 -6.59 15.04
N LEU A 131 17.14 -5.37 14.93
CA LEU A 131 18.37 -5.04 14.21
C LEU A 131 19.63 -5.69 14.79
N VAL A 132 19.71 -5.79 16.12
CA VAL A 132 20.93 -6.25 16.81
C VAL A 132 21.35 -7.66 16.40
N ARG A 133 20.41 -8.48 15.91
CA ARG A 133 20.64 -9.86 15.45
C ARG A 133 21.09 -9.96 14.01
N ASN A 134 21.08 -8.86 13.25
CA ASN A 134 21.39 -8.82 11.83
C ASN A 134 20.64 -9.89 11.02
N PRO A 135 19.31 -9.88 11.02
CA PRO A 135 18.50 -10.92 10.35
C PRO A 135 18.55 -10.77 8.81
N ASP A 136 18.20 -11.84 8.09
CA ASP A 136 18.01 -11.80 6.64
C ASP A 136 16.77 -11.01 6.22
N ILE A 137 15.70 -11.07 7.05
CA ILE A 137 14.44 -10.40 6.78
C ILE A 137 13.91 -9.73 8.04
N PHE A 138 13.46 -8.49 7.90
CA PHE A 138 12.71 -7.75 8.93
C PHE A 138 11.21 -7.86 8.67
N LEU A 139 10.47 -8.40 9.62
CA LEU A 139 9.02 -8.54 9.61
C LEU A 139 8.41 -7.48 10.53
N LEU A 140 7.55 -6.61 10.00
CA LEU A 140 6.96 -5.49 10.72
C LEU A 140 5.44 -5.62 10.68
N ASP A 141 4.81 -5.95 11.81
CA ASP A 141 3.36 -6.10 11.91
C ASP A 141 2.73 -4.81 12.44
N GLU A 142 2.14 -4.01 11.55
CA GLU A 142 1.51 -2.71 11.82
C GLU A 142 2.31 -1.81 12.80
N PRO A 143 3.60 -1.57 12.56
CA PRO A 143 4.48 -0.96 13.55
C PRO A 143 4.11 0.49 13.90
N MET A 144 3.34 1.18 13.07
CA MET A 144 2.99 2.59 13.23
C MET A 144 1.52 2.83 13.61
N SER A 145 0.71 1.77 13.80
CA SER A 145 -0.73 1.89 14.07
C SER A 145 -1.06 2.63 15.37
N ASN A 146 -0.19 2.54 16.38
CA ASN A 146 -0.37 3.16 17.69
C ASN A 146 0.24 4.58 17.81
N LEU A 147 0.62 5.21 16.70
CA LEU A 147 1.23 6.54 16.65
C LEU A 147 0.24 7.60 16.16
N ASP A 148 0.38 8.83 16.66
CA ASP A 148 -0.30 9.98 16.07
C ASP A 148 0.20 10.29 14.66
N ALA A 149 -0.56 11.09 13.89
CA ALA A 149 -0.28 11.35 12.47
C ALA A 149 1.10 12.02 12.24
N LYS A 150 1.52 12.93 13.13
CA LYS A 150 2.81 13.62 13.01
C LYS A 150 3.98 12.65 13.23
N LEU A 151 3.88 11.86 14.28
CA LEU A 151 4.89 10.87 14.63
C LEU A 151 4.94 9.73 13.59
N ARG A 152 3.78 9.31 13.06
CA ARG A 152 3.70 8.31 11.97
C ARG A 152 4.43 8.79 10.71
N ASN A 153 4.25 10.06 10.31
CA ASN A 153 4.98 10.63 9.17
C ASN A 153 6.49 10.59 9.39
N GLN A 154 6.94 11.01 10.56
CA GLN A 154 8.36 10.96 10.91
C GLN A 154 8.92 9.52 10.90
N MET A 155 8.18 8.56 11.46
CA MET A 155 8.61 7.17 11.49
C MET A 155 8.67 6.51 10.11
N ARG A 156 7.79 6.90 9.18
CA ARG A 156 7.89 6.44 7.77
C ARG A 156 9.20 6.88 7.14
N GLU A 157 9.57 8.14 7.30
CA GLU A 157 10.83 8.67 6.77
C GLU A 157 12.02 7.93 7.40
N GLU A 158 12.01 7.74 8.72
CA GLU A 158 13.07 7.03 9.44
C GLU A 158 13.20 5.56 9.00
N LEU A 159 12.08 4.84 8.84
CA LEU A 159 12.10 3.45 8.35
C LEU A 159 12.62 3.35 6.92
N ARG A 160 12.25 4.30 6.06
CA ARG A 160 12.74 4.36 4.68
C ARG A 160 14.25 4.61 4.63
N GLU A 161 14.75 5.55 5.43
CA GLU A 161 16.20 5.82 5.55
C GLU A 161 16.94 4.61 6.14
N LEU A 162 16.35 3.95 7.13
CA LEU A 162 16.90 2.75 7.74
C LEU A 162 17.03 1.62 6.70
N HIS A 163 15.96 1.35 5.94
CA HIS A 163 15.96 0.36 4.86
C HIS A 163 17.06 0.65 3.84
N LYS A 164 17.15 1.92 3.36
CA LYS A 164 18.18 2.34 2.42
C LYS A 164 19.61 2.16 2.97
N THR A 165 19.80 2.44 4.26
CA THR A 165 21.11 2.32 4.92
C THR A 165 21.54 0.88 5.11
N LEU A 166 20.58 -0.01 5.40
CA LEU A 166 20.86 -1.43 5.67
C LEU A 166 20.93 -2.27 4.39
N GLY A 167 20.20 -1.90 3.34
CA GLY A 167 20.03 -2.72 2.14
C GLY A 167 19.39 -4.09 2.42
N ALA A 168 18.70 -4.25 3.54
CA ALA A 168 18.11 -5.50 3.98
C ALA A 168 16.67 -5.64 3.47
N THR A 169 16.16 -6.86 3.44
CA THR A 169 14.78 -7.14 3.01
C THR A 169 13.80 -6.85 4.14
N PHE A 170 12.77 -6.05 3.86
CA PHE A 170 11.70 -5.70 4.79
C PHE A 170 10.36 -6.22 4.29
N VAL A 171 9.54 -6.74 5.21
CA VAL A 171 8.12 -7.07 4.96
C VAL A 171 7.29 -6.33 5.99
N LEU A 172 6.47 -5.39 5.53
CA LEU A 172 5.61 -4.55 6.36
C LEU A 172 4.15 -4.92 6.14
N VAL A 173 3.43 -5.17 7.21
CA VAL A 173 1.97 -5.25 7.21
C VAL A 173 1.39 -3.89 7.58
N THR A 174 0.46 -3.40 6.77
CA THR A 174 -0.28 -2.17 7.05
C THR A 174 -1.65 -2.17 6.38
N HIS A 175 -2.55 -1.35 6.88
CA HIS A 175 -3.79 -0.95 6.21
C HIS A 175 -3.73 0.49 5.69
N ASP A 176 -2.64 1.21 5.94
CA ASP A 176 -2.43 2.59 5.50
C ASP A 176 -1.79 2.61 4.09
N GLN A 177 -2.57 3.12 3.13
CA GLN A 177 -2.14 3.20 1.74
C GLN A 177 -0.97 4.19 1.54
N ILE A 178 -0.89 5.25 2.37
CA ILE A 178 0.19 6.22 2.27
C ILE A 178 1.51 5.56 2.67
N GLU A 179 1.48 4.69 3.70
CA GLU A 179 2.64 3.89 4.08
C GLU A 179 3.09 3.00 2.92
N ALA A 180 2.14 2.25 2.33
CA ALA A 180 2.43 1.36 1.21
C ALA A 180 3.03 2.11 0.01
N MET A 181 2.36 3.19 -0.44
CA MET A 181 2.78 3.94 -1.62
C MET A 181 4.11 4.69 -1.45
N SER A 182 4.45 5.09 -0.20
CA SER A 182 5.64 5.91 0.07
C SER A 182 6.90 5.12 0.41
N MET A 183 6.77 3.88 0.90
CA MET A 183 7.90 3.09 1.39
C MET A 183 8.20 1.85 0.55
N ALA A 184 7.20 1.27 -0.10
CA ALA A 184 7.34 -0.01 -0.76
C ALA A 184 8.18 0.07 -2.04
N THR A 185 9.02 -0.94 -2.29
CA THR A 185 9.51 -1.29 -3.63
C THR A 185 8.50 -2.21 -4.34
N LYS A 186 7.81 -3.05 -3.56
CA LYS A 186 6.75 -3.96 -4.00
C LYS A 186 5.57 -3.92 -3.03
N ILE A 187 4.36 -3.97 -3.56
CA ILE A 187 3.11 -4.07 -2.79
C ILE A 187 2.40 -5.37 -3.19
N ALA A 188 1.96 -6.12 -2.19
CA ALA A 188 0.99 -7.20 -2.36
C ALA A 188 -0.35 -6.74 -1.77
N VAL A 189 -1.35 -6.56 -2.62
CA VAL A 189 -2.71 -6.23 -2.19
C VAL A 189 -3.45 -7.52 -1.88
N LEU A 190 -3.89 -7.70 -0.63
CA LEU A 190 -4.59 -8.89 -0.17
C LEU A 190 -6.08 -8.63 0.05
N ASP A 191 -6.90 -9.56 -0.39
CA ASP A 191 -8.32 -9.65 -0.02
C ASP A 191 -8.72 -11.11 0.20
N ARG A 192 -9.47 -11.38 1.26
CA ARG A 192 -10.03 -12.70 1.60
C ARG A 192 -9.02 -13.85 1.48
N GLY A 193 -7.79 -13.60 1.92
CA GLY A 193 -6.71 -14.59 1.93
C GLY A 193 -6.03 -14.83 0.58
N ARG A 194 -6.33 -14.04 -0.45
CA ARG A 194 -5.71 -14.12 -1.78
C ARG A 194 -4.96 -12.83 -2.11
N VAL A 195 -3.88 -12.98 -2.88
CA VAL A 195 -3.20 -11.83 -3.49
C VAL A 195 -4.03 -11.39 -4.70
N GLN A 196 -4.55 -10.18 -4.66
CA GLN A 196 -5.34 -9.57 -5.73
C GLN A 196 -4.45 -8.92 -6.80
N GLN A 197 -3.32 -8.39 -6.37
CA GLN A 197 -2.26 -7.86 -7.25
C GLN A 197 -0.94 -7.82 -6.49
N PHE A 198 0.14 -8.07 -7.21
CA PHE A 198 1.50 -7.91 -6.74
C PHE A 198 2.32 -7.12 -7.76
N GLY A 199 2.92 -5.99 -7.35
CA GLY A 199 3.67 -5.13 -8.26
C GLY A 199 4.32 -3.96 -7.55
N THR A 200 4.91 -3.05 -8.32
CA THR A 200 5.41 -1.77 -7.81
C THR A 200 4.25 -0.86 -7.37
N PRO A 201 4.49 0.15 -6.50
CA PRO A 201 3.47 1.15 -6.16
C PRO A 201 2.85 1.80 -7.40
N TYR A 202 3.66 2.10 -8.41
CA TYR A 202 3.17 2.67 -9.67
C TYR A 202 2.19 1.75 -10.39
N GLU A 203 2.51 0.47 -10.54
CA GLU A 203 1.66 -0.52 -11.21
C GLU A 203 0.34 -0.71 -10.46
N VAL A 204 0.38 -0.86 -9.15
CA VAL A 204 -0.81 -1.06 -8.31
C VAL A 204 -1.76 0.15 -8.38
N TYR A 205 -1.23 1.37 -8.50
CA TYR A 205 -2.03 2.59 -8.58
C TYR A 205 -2.55 2.89 -9.98
N HIS A 206 -1.67 2.85 -11.00
CA HIS A 206 -1.99 3.26 -12.37
C HIS A 206 -2.51 2.11 -13.25
N ARG A 207 -2.17 0.86 -12.89
CA ARG A 207 -2.54 -0.34 -13.66
C ARG A 207 -3.17 -1.39 -12.75
N PRO A 208 -4.28 -1.07 -12.06
CA PRO A 208 -4.94 -2.05 -11.18
C PRO A 208 -5.43 -3.25 -12.01
N GLU A 209 -5.15 -4.47 -11.56
CA GLU A 209 -5.50 -5.71 -12.26
C GLU A 209 -6.99 -6.04 -12.22
N ASN A 210 -7.70 -5.46 -11.24
CA ASN A 210 -9.14 -5.67 -11.09
C ASN A 210 -9.82 -4.48 -10.40
N MET A 211 -11.16 -4.47 -10.41
CA MET A 211 -11.96 -3.41 -9.82
C MET A 211 -11.77 -3.30 -8.30
N PHE A 212 -11.48 -4.42 -7.60
CA PHE A 212 -11.21 -4.39 -6.17
C PHE A 212 -9.96 -3.54 -5.87
N VAL A 213 -8.84 -3.81 -6.54
CA VAL A 213 -7.60 -3.04 -6.36
C VAL A 213 -7.79 -1.58 -6.74
N ALA A 214 -8.49 -1.32 -7.86
CA ALA A 214 -8.81 0.02 -8.34
C ALA A 214 -9.63 0.84 -7.32
N ALA A 215 -10.61 0.19 -6.66
CA ALA A 215 -11.45 0.80 -5.63
C ALA A 215 -10.74 0.94 -4.28
N PHE A 216 -9.88 -0.03 -3.95
CA PHE A 216 -9.20 -0.09 -2.66
C PHE A 216 -8.01 0.87 -2.59
N VAL A 217 -7.23 0.99 -3.67
CA VAL A 217 -6.00 1.79 -3.70
C VAL A 217 -6.28 3.21 -4.22
N GLY A 218 -5.95 4.20 -3.40
CA GLY A 218 -6.13 5.63 -3.68
C GLY A 218 -6.80 6.36 -2.51
N ALA A 219 -6.40 7.60 -2.27
CA ALA A 219 -6.97 8.43 -1.19
C ALA A 219 -8.47 8.71 -1.39
N THR A 220 -8.91 8.73 -2.64
CA THR A 220 -10.31 8.86 -3.07
C THR A 220 -10.67 7.66 -3.93
N LYS A 221 -11.89 7.12 -3.74
CA LYS A 221 -12.36 5.98 -4.52
C LYS A 221 -12.41 6.30 -6.01
N MET A 222 -12.00 5.35 -6.85
CA MET A 222 -12.14 5.45 -8.30
C MET A 222 -13.61 5.53 -8.71
N ASN A 223 -13.93 6.37 -9.68
CA ASN A 223 -15.23 6.37 -10.33
C ASN A 223 -15.33 5.15 -11.24
N PHE A 224 -16.47 4.46 -11.21
CA PHE A 224 -16.78 3.34 -12.09
C PHE A 224 -18.03 3.69 -12.91
N LEU A 225 -17.85 3.86 -14.21
CA LEU A 225 -18.91 4.22 -15.14
C LEU A 225 -19.20 3.00 -16.05
N GLU A 226 -20.38 2.43 -15.89
CA GLU A 226 -20.81 1.26 -16.66
C GLU A 226 -21.32 1.68 -18.04
N GLY A 227 -20.89 0.96 -19.08
CA GLY A 227 -21.30 1.20 -20.44
C GLY A 227 -21.21 -0.05 -21.32
N LYS A 228 -21.55 0.13 -22.60
CA LYS A 228 -21.44 -0.91 -23.63
C LYS A 228 -20.25 -0.61 -24.54
N PHE A 229 -19.44 -1.64 -24.77
CA PHE A 229 -18.39 -1.54 -25.77
C PHE A 229 -18.97 -1.54 -27.18
N ALA A 230 -18.49 -0.65 -28.03
CA ALA A 230 -18.93 -0.51 -29.41
C ALA A 230 -17.75 -0.18 -30.34
N LEU A 231 -17.83 -0.60 -31.58
CA LEU A 231 -16.92 -0.21 -32.64
C LEU A 231 -17.63 0.79 -33.58
N VAL A 232 -17.04 1.96 -33.78
CA VAL A 232 -17.53 2.99 -34.73
C VAL A 232 -16.39 3.30 -35.66
N ASP A 233 -16.58 3.04 -36.94
CA ASP A 233 -15.55 3.20 -37.98
C ASP A 233 -14.24 2.50 -37.60
N ALA A 234 -14.35 1.28 -37.01
CA ALA A 234 -13.25 0.47 -36.48
C ALA A 234 -12.51 1.10 -35.27
N VAL A 235 -12.97 2.22 -34.73
CA VAL A 235 -12.43 2.82 -33.48
C VAL A 235 -13.20 2.31 -32.30
N PRO A 236 -12.52 1.83 -31.24
CA PRO A 236 -13.19 1.38 -30.01
C PRO A 236 -13.79 2.55 -29.23
N HIS A 237 -15.01 2.34 -28.74
CA HIS A 237 -15.78 3.29 -27.93
C HIS A 237 -16.46 2.59 -26.76
N ILE A 238 -16.78 3.36 -25.72
CA ILE A 238 -17.74 2.97 -24.69
C ILE A 238 -18.99 3.85 -24.80
N GLN A 239 -20.17 3.25 -24.88
CA GLN A 239 -21.46 3.92 -24.84
C GLN A 239 -21.98 3.93 -23.42
N ILE A 240 -22.08 5.11 -22.79
CA ILE A 240 -22.61 5.32 -21.45
C ILE A 240 -23.86 6.22 -21.60
N GLY A 241 -25.04 5.68 -21.39
CA GLY A 241 -26.28 6.41 -21.65
C GLY A 241 -26.33 6.93 -23.08
N SER A 242 -26.49 8.24 -23.25
CA SER A 242 -26.46 8.92 -24.55
C SER A 242 -25.05 9.29 -25.03
N SER A 243 -24.07 9.27 -24.13
CA SER A 243 -22.69 9.69 -24.38
C SER A 243 -21.85 8.57 -24.98
N ARG A 244 -21.11 8.90 -26.03
CA ARG A 244 -20.14 8.00 -26.68
C ARG A 244 -18.74 8.50 -26.43
N ILE A 245 -17.92 7.68 -25.77
CA ILE A 245 -16.57 8.02 -25.34
C ILE A 245 -15.58 7.20 -26.15
N SER A 246 -14.67 7.86 -26.88
CA SER A 246 -13.62 7.18 -27.62
C SER A 246 -12.62 6.51 -26.71
N LEU A 247 -12.22 5.29 -27.05
CA LEU A 247 -11.14 4.54 -26.43
C LEU A 247 -9.93 4.43 -27.39
N ALA A 248 -9.83 5.34 -28.35
CA ALA A 248 -8.71 5.38 -29.29
C ALA A 248 -7.39 5.49 -28.51
N GLY A 249 -6.42 4.62 -28.83
CA GLY A 249 -5.13 4.60 -28.13
C GLY A 249 -5.15 3.92 -26.75
N TYR A 250 -6.29 3.40 -26.27
CA TYR A 250 -6.31 2.58 -25.05
C TYR A 250 -5.50 1.29 -25.26
N VAL A 251 -4.61 0.99 -24.30
CA VAL A 251 -3.76 -0.21 -24.32
C VAL A 251 -4.42 -1.29 -23.47
N TYR A 252 -4.95 -2.31 -24.10
CA TYR A 252 -5.56 -3.45 -23.45
C TYR A 252 -4.49 -4.31 -22.78
N ALA A 253 -4.78 -4.81 -21.58
CA ALA A 253 -3.91 -5.75 -20.86
C ALA A 253 -4.04 -7.18 -21.42
N ASP A 254 -5.20 -7.48 -21.99
CA ASP A 254 -5.54 -8.75 -22.63
C ASP A 254 -6.29 -8.45 -23.96
N GLN A 255 -7.12 -9.34 -24.43
CA GLN A 255 -7.89 -9.14 -25.65
C GLN A 255 -8.95 -8.02 -25.48
N PRO A 256 -9.17 -7.19 -26.52
CA PRO A 256 -10.25 -6.22 -26.46
C PRO A 256 -11.61 -6.89 -26.29
N PRO A 257 -12.58 -6.22 -25.63
CA PRO A 257 -13.94 -6.75 -25.50
C PRO A 257 -14.62 -6.86 -26.85
N LYS A 258 -15.68 -7.69 -26.92
CA LYS A 258 -16.53 -7.81 -28.12
C LYS A 258 -17.57 -6.71 -28.14
N GLU A 259 -18.03 -6.36 -29.33
CA GLU A 259 -19.11 -5.40 -29.51
C GLU A 259 -20.35 -5.83 -28.71
N GLY A 260 -20.91 -4.91 -27.94
CA GLY A 260 -22.05 -5.15 -27.05
C GLY A 260 -21.70 -5.64 -25.65
N ASP A 261 -20.44 -6.01 -25.36
CA ASP A 261 -20.02 -6.40 -24.02
C ASP A 261 -20.24 -5.26 -23.03
N THR A 262 -20.64 -5.61 -21.81
CA THR A 262 -20.72 -4.63 -20.72
C THR A 262 -19.34 -4.44 -20.10
N VAL A 263 -18.86 -3.21 -20.15
CA VAL A 263 -17.55 -2.81 -19.60
C VAL A 263 -17.73 -1.69 -18.58
N VAL A 264 -16.73 -1.51 -17.75
CA VAL A 264 -16.71 -0.47 -16.72
C VAL A 264 -15.48 0.41 -16.94
N LEU A 265 -15.72 1.70 -17.16
CA LEU A 265 -14.65 2.70 -17.24
C LEU A 265 -14.32 3.18 -15.84
N GLY A 266 -13.09 2.93 -15.41
CA GLY A 266 -12.53 3.41 -14.14
C GLY A 266 -11.78 4.72 -14.34
N VAL A 267 -12.20 5.78 -13.65
CA VAL A 267 -11.58 7.10 -13.69
C VAL A 267 -11.27 7.57 -12.28
N ARG A 268 -10.01 7.92 -12.00
CA ARG A 268 -9.65 8.49 -10.71
C ARG A 268 -10.15 9.93 -10.59
N PRO A 269 -10.69 10.35 -9.42
CA PRO A 269 -11.19 11.71 -9.21
C PRO A 269 -10.18 12.82 -9.48
N GLU A 270 -8.90 12.55 -9.26
CA GLU A 270 -7.78 13.45 -9.53
C GLU A 270 -7.40 13.59 -11.01
N ASN A 271 -7.89 12.69 -11.88
CA ASN A 271 -7.69 12.72 -13.33
C ASN A 271 -8.86 13.43 -14.05
N ILE A 272 -9.68 14.17 -13.31
CA ILE A 272 -10.76 15.01 -13.84
C ILE A 272 -10.43 16.47 -13.53
N TYR A 273 -10.28 17.26 -14.58
CA TYR A 273 -9.75 18.63 -14.50
C TYR A 273 -10.81 19.66 -14.90
N ARG A 274 -10.66 20.91 -14.43
CA ARG A 274 -11.47 22.08 -14.78
C ARG A 274 -10.78 22.96 -15.84
N SER A 275 -9.59 22.60 -16.27
CA SER A 275 -8.82 23.31 -17.28
C SER A 275 -8.09 22.31 -18.17
N LEU A 276 -8.17 22.51 -19.45
CA LEU A 276 -7.52 21.67 -20.45
C LEU A 276 -5.99 21.68 -20.32
N GLU A 277 -5.41 22.78 -19.85
CA GLU A 277 -3.95 22.92 -19.64
C GLU A 277 -3.36 21.88 -18.67
N ARG A 278 -4.22 21.20 -17.89
CA ARG A 278 -3.79 20.18 -16.91
C ARG A 278 -3.93 18.76 -17.40
N VAL A 279 -4.58 18.57 -18.56
CA VAL A 279 -4.73 17.24 -19.16
C VAL A 279 -3.44 16.90 -19.88
N GLU A 280 -2.87 15.75 -19.55
CA GLU A 280 -1.69 15.24 -20.24
C GLU A 280 -2.11 14.64 -21.59
N GLY A 281 -1.62 15.21 -22.68
CA GLY A 281 -1.90 14.75 -24.04
C GLY A 281 -3.23 15.28 -24.64
N ASN A 282 -3.65 14.67 -25.76
CA ASN A 282 -4.78 15.14 -26.58
C ASN A 282 -6.02 14.23 -26.48
N HIS A 283 -6.02 13.26 -25.55
CA HIS A 283 -7.11 12.29 -25.43
C HIS A 283 -7.89 12.53 -24.15
N TYR A 284 -8.96 13.29 -24.23
CA TYR A 284 -9.83 13.63 -23.11
C TYR A 284 -11.31 13.61 -23.52
N LEU A 285 -12.17 13.45 -22.52
CA LEU A 285 -13.61 13.66 -22.66
C LEU A 285 -13.97 15.02 -22.04
N GLU A 286 -14.60 15.92 -22.82
CA GLU A 286 -15.15 17.18 -22.35
C GLU A 286 -16.62 17.01 -22.00
N VAL A 287 -17.03 17.44 -20.80
CA VAL A 287 -18.42 17.39 -20.35
C VAL A 287 -18.77 18.63 -19.52
N ASP A 288 -20.00 19.11 -19.65
CA ASP A 288 -20.58 20.16 -18.81
C ASP A 288 -21.55 19.52 -17.82
N LEU A 289 -21.20 19.51 -16.53
CA LEU A 289 -21.96 18.84 -15.48
C LEU A 289 -22.32 19.81 -14.35
N LYS A 290 -23.52 19.62 -13.77
CA LYS A 290 -24.00 20.40 -12.63
C LYS A 290 -23.42 19.85 -11.33
N VAL A 291 -22.88 20.72 -10.49
CA VAL A 291 -22.39 20.38 -9.15
C VAL A 291 -23.56 20.02 -8.24
N GLU A 292 -23.60 18.79 -7.76
CA GLU A 292 -24.65 18.34 -6.84
C GLU A 292 -24.28 18.59 -5.37
N ARG A 293 -23.01 18.33 -5.02
CA ARG A 293 -22.51 18.46 -3.65
C ARG A 293 -21.01 18.76 -3.66
N THR A 294 -20.58 19.50 -2.64
CA THR A 294 -19.16 19.72 -2.35
C THR A 294 -18.84 19.35 -0.91
N GLU A 295 -17.67 18.77 -0.68
CA GLU A 295 -17.16 18.42 0.64
C GLU A 295 -15.71 18.90 0.76
N LEU A 296 -15.43 19.75 1.76
CA LEU A 296 -14.10 20.28 2.02
C LEU A 296 -13.29 19.27 2.84
N THR A 297 -12.15 18.82 2.30
CA THR A 297 -11.23 17.88 2.96
C THR A 297 -9.87 18.52 3.23
N GLY A 298 -9.87 19.72 3.83
CA GLY A 298 -8.68 20.50 4.12
C GLY A 298 -8.14 21.23 2.88
N GLY A 299 -7.04 20.77 2.30
CA GLY A 299 -6.44 21.37 1.10
C GLY A 299 -7.20 21.08 -0.21
N ASP A 300 -8.12 20.12 -0.20
CA ASP A 300 -8.87 19.67 -1.36
C ASP A 300 -10.39 19.78 -1.13
N VAL A 301 -11.13 19.79 -2.23
CA VAL A 301 -12.58 19.69 -2.29
C VAL A 301 -12.95 18.47 -3.12
N LEU A 302 -13.82 17.64 -2.57
CA LEU A 302 -14.51 16.60 -3.32
C LEU A 302 -15.82 17.17 -3.83
N ALA A 303 -16.02 17.17 -5.15
CA ALA A 303 -17.26 17.62 -5.77
C ALA A 303 -17.95 16.44 -6.46
N SER A 304 -19.24 16.25 -6.16
CA SER A 304 -20.05 15.20 -6.76
C SER A 304 -20.87 15.75 -7.89
N PHE A 305 -20.93 14.99 -8.97
CA PHE A 305 -21.68 15.25 -10.21
C PHE A 305 -22.46 14.00 -10.59
N GLU A 306 -23.43 14.16 -11.47
CA GLU A 306 -24.07 13.06 -12.17
C GLU A 306 -23.71 13.09 -13.66
N PHE A 307 -23.16 11.98 -14.15
CA PHE A 307 -22.89 11.75 -15.55
C PHE A 307 -23.69 10.57 -16.07
N GLU A 308 -24.63 10.80 -16.98
CA GLU A 308 -25.51 9.75 -17.54
C GLU A 308 -26.19 8.89 -16.44
N ARG A 309 -26.73 9.51 -15.43
CA ARG A 309 -27.36 8.91 -14.24
C ARG A 309 -26.41 8.08 -13.37
N GLN A 310 -25.11 8.23 -13.52
CA GLN A 310 -24.09 7.59 -12.70
C GLN A 310 -23.32 8.64 -11.92
N ALA A 311 -23.00 8.36 -10.67
CA ALA A 311 -22.26 9.27 -9.82
C ALA A 311 -20.82 9.45 -10.33
N LEU A 312 -20.37 10.69 -10.39
CA LEU A 312 -19.01 11.06 -10.74
C LEU A 312 -18.44 11.95 -9.65
N LEU A 313 -17.36 11.52 -9.03
CA LEU A 313 -16.64 12.24 -7.98
C LEU A 313 -15.37 12.86 -8.58
N CYS A 314 -15.17 14.16 -8.33
CA CYS A 314 -13.98 14.89 -8.76
C CYS A 314 -13.25 15.44 -7.54
N ARG A 315 -11.92 15.57 -7.64
CA ARG A 315 -11.08 16.15 -6.60
C ARG A 315 -10.40 17.41 -7.10
N PHE A 316 -10.69 18.54 -6.45
CA PHE A 316 -10.13 19.84 -6.79
C PHE A 316 -9.38 20.45 -5.62
N ARG A 317 -8.54 21.45 -5.87
CA ARG A 317 -7.93 22.25 -4.79
C ARG A 317 -8.99 23.13 -4.14
N SER A 318 -8.95 23.25 -2.81
CA SER A 318 -9.94 24.03 -1.99
C SER A 318 -9.98 25.52 -2.35
N SER A 319 -8.88 26.09 -2.89
CA SER A 319 -8.84 27.50 -3.34
C SER A 319 -9.81 27.84 -4.48
N ARG A 320 -10.46 26.85 -5.09
CA ARG A 320 -11.41 26.99 -6.19
C ARG A 320 -12.60 26.06 -6.02
N THR A 321 -13.24 26.10 -4.86
CA THR A 321 -14.47 25.33 -4.59
C THR A 321 -15.57 25.74 -5.57
N PRO A 322 -16.16 24.79 -6.34
CA PRO A 322 -17.29 25.12 -7.19
C PRO A 322 -18.57 25.29 -6.36
N ASP A 323 -19.44 26.22 -6.79
CA ASP A 323 -20.73 26.43 -6.14
C ASP A 323 -21.70 25.30 -6.47
N VAL A 324 -22.42 24.81 -5.47
CA VAL A 324 -23.48 23.81 -5.66
C VAL A 324 -24.57 24.37 -6.57
N GLY A 325 -24.97 23.60 -7.55
CA GLY A 325 -25.94 23.99 -8.58
C GLY A 325 -25.33 24.68 -9.81
N ALA A 326 -24.07 25.12 -9.76
CA ALA A 326 -23.39 25.68 -10.94
C ALA A 326 -22.99 24.58 -11.92
N VAL A 327 -23.03 24.89 -13.22
CA VAL A 327 -22.52 24.02 -14.28
C VAL A 327 -21.02 24.23 -14.38
N GLN A 328 -20.27 23.12 -14.36
CA GLN A 328 -18.83 23.09 -14.50
C GLN A 328 -18.44 22.35 -15.76
N LYS A 329 -17.56 22.96 -16.55
CA LYS A 329 -16.88 22.28 -17.64
C LYS A 329 -15.76 21.43 -17.06
N LEU A 330 -15.76 20.14 -17.37
CA LEU A 330 -14.82 19.13 -16.88
C LEU A 330 -14.14 18.44 -18.06
N TYR A 331 -12.88 18.12 -17.86
CA TYR A 331 -12.03 17.38 -18.79
C TYR A 331 -11.57 16.11 -18.10
N VAL A 332 -12.04 14.96 -18.57
CA VAL A 332 -11.67 13.64 -18.07
C VAL A 332 -10.47 13.15 -18.87
N ASP A 333 -9.36 12.90 -18.20
CA ASP A 333 -8.16 12.36 -18.83
C ASP A 333 -8.35 10.88 -19.16
N MET A 334 -8.45 10.58 -20.44
CA MET A 334 -8.69 9.22 -20.94
C MET A 334 -7.41 8.39 -21.08
N GLN A 335 -6.22 8.99 -21.01
CA GLN A 335 -4.95 8.26 -21.03
C GLN A 335 -4.70 7.53 -19.71
N ASN A 336 -5.18 8.12 -18.60
CA ASN A 336 -5.03 7.58 -17.24
C ASN A 336 -6.31 6.88 -16.74
N CYS A 337 -7.19 6.43 -17.63
CA CYS A 337 -8.33 5.60 -17.27
C CYS A 337 -7.99 4.11 -17.30
N SER A 338 -8.84 3.30 -16.66
CA SER A 338 -8.78 1.85 -16.70
C SER A 338 -10.10 1.30 -17.23
N LEU A 339 -10.05 0.24 -18.04
CA LEU A 339 -11.25 -0.43 -18.53
C LEU A 339 -11.31 -1.83 -17.88
N PHE A 340 -12.50 -2.21 -17.38
CA PHE A 340 -12.72 -3.50 -16.74
C PHE A 340 -13.86 -4.25 -17.42
N ASP A 341 -13.74 -5.56 -17.49
CA ASP A 341 -14.84 -6.44 -17.82
C ASP A 341 -15.83 -6.50 -16.64
N LYS A 342 -17.10 -6.18 -16.89
CA LYS A 342 -18.13 -6.13 -15.83
C LYS A 342 -18.34 -7.47 -15.13
N ARG A 343 -18.21 -8.58 -15.83
CA ARG A 343 -18.50 -9.93 -15.33
C ARG A 343 -17.35 -10.50 -14.51
N THR A 344 -16.11 -10.30 -14.96
CA THR A 344 -14.92 -10.84 -14.31
C THR A 344 -14.26 -9.85 -13.36
N GLU A 345 -14.66 -8.59 -13.43
CA GLU A 345 -14.06 -7.45 -12.73
C GLU A 345 -12.56 -7.25 -13.03
N ARG A 346 -12.00 -7.98 -13.99
CA ARG A 346 -10.60 -7.86 -14.41
C ARG A 346 -10.40 -6.71 -15.37
N ARG A 347 -9.21 -6.13 -15.30
CA ARG A 347 -8.78 -5.13 -16.26
C ARG A 347 -8.66 -5.75 -17.65
N LEU A 348 -9.17 -5.01 -18.63
CA LEU A 348 -9.10 -5.34 -20.05
C LEU A 348 -7.83 -4.80 -20.70
#